data_d0c3799348764b30336f006f8e6d0600
#
_entry.id   d0c3799348764b30336f006f8e6d0600
#
_cell.length_a   1.000
_cell.length_b   1.000
_cell.length_c   1.000
_cell.angle_alpha   90.00
_cell.angle_beta   90.00
_cell.angle_gamma   90.00
#
_symmetry.space_group_name_H-M   'P 1'
#
loop_
_entity.id
_entity.type
_entity.pdbx_description
1 polymer ?
#
loop_
_entity_poly.entity_id
_entity_poly.type
_entity_poly.pdbx_seq_one_letter_code
_entity_poly.pdbx_strand_id
1 'polypeptide(L)'
;MIIREVVRPLPGARRLSLLRQRLAYSDSARFWERNYARGATSGSGSYGALAEGKSRFLNTLVRGHAVRSVIEFGCGDGNQLSLADYPRYVGLDVSRSAIALCQRRFADDPAKSFFLYDGTCFTDRAGMFTADLALSLDVVYHLTEDTVFETYLTHLFAAGRRLVVIYSTNEEISDTAPHVRHRHFTPWIEANCPGWALTGVTRGPSPDRARADFFVYERQ
;
A
#
# COMPACT_ATOMS: atom_id res chain seq x y z
N MET A 1 -36.46 -5.42 21.18
CA MET A 1 -34.99 -5.52 21.38
C MET A 1 -34.58 -6.88 20.84
N ILE A 2 -34.14 -6.95 19.55
CA ILE A 2 -33.80 -8.21 18.88
C ILE A 2 -32.28 -8.37 19.00
N ILE A 3 -31.88 -9.32 19.84
CA ILE A 3 -30.45 -9.70 19.98
C ILE A 3 -30.08 -10.47 18.73
N ARG A 4 -29.23 -9.88 17.85
CA ARG A 4 -28.59 -10.62 16.78
C ARG A 4 -27.48 -11.46 17.38
N GLU A 5 -27.74 -12.76 17.53
CA GLU A 5 -26.70 -13.75 17.82
C GLU A 5 -25.64 -13.71 16.71
N VAL A 6 -24.41 -13.39 17.11
CA VAL A 6 -23.24 -13.52 16.26
C VAL A 6 -22.88 -14.99 16.20
N VAL A 7 -23.39 -15.71 15.19
CA VAL A 7 -23.05 -17.10 14.93
C VAL A 7 -21.56 -17.17 14.55
N ARG A 8 -20.72 -17.64 15.47
CA ARG A 8 -19.30 -17.94 15.16
C ARG A 8 -19.27 -19.20 14.26
N PRO A 9 -18.64 -19.13 13.07
CA PRO A 9 -18.56 -20.31 12.20
C PRO A 9 -17.76 -21.42 12.87
N LEU A 10 -18.22 -22.66 12.70
CA LEU A 10 -17.56 -23.87 13.20
C LEU A 10 -16.11 -23.95 12.64
N PRO A 11 -15.15 -24.49 13.41
CA PRO A 11 -13.73 -24.55 13.02
C PRO A 11 -13.47 -25.19 11.64
N GLY A 12 -14.27 -26.18 11.25
CA GLY A 12 -14.21 -26.85 9.95
C GLY A 12 -14.64 -25.97 8.77
N ALA A 13 -15.67 -25.15 8.94
CA ALA A 13 -16.18 -24.24 7.90
C ALA A 13 -15.15 -23.16 7.55
N ARG A 14 -14.40 -22.68 8.52
CA ARG A 14 -13.32 -21.69 8.32
C ARG A 14 -12.14 -22.30 7.54
N ARG A 15 -11.75 -23.54 7.83
CA ARG A 15 -10.71 -24.25 7.09
C ARG A 15 -11.10 -24.51 5.63
N LEU A 16 -12.34 -24.93 5.37
CA LEU A 16 -12.85 -25.14 4.00
C LEU A 16 -12.92 -23.82 3.21
N SER A 17 -13.32 -22.73 3.85
CA SER A 17 -13.35 -21.40 3.23
C SER A 17 -11.95 -20.93 2.84
N LEU A 18 -10.96 -21.09 3.73
CA LEU A 18 -9.57 -20.72 3.46
C LEU A 18 -8.96 -21.61 2.35
N LEU A 19 -9.28 -22.89 2.32
CA LEU A 19 -8.82 -23.80 1.24
C LEU A 19 -9.40 -23.40 -0.13
N ARG A 20 -10.70 -23.08 -0.18
CA ARG A 20 -11.33 -22.56 -1.41
C ARG A 20 -10.74 -21.22 -1.85
N GLN A 21 -10.43 -20.33 -0.92
CA GLN A 21 -9.78 -19.06 -1.21
C GLN A 21 -8.34 -19.27 -1.73
N ARG A 22 -7.58 -20.20 -1.15
CA ARG A 22 -6.24 -20.57 -1.63
C ARG A 22 -6.26 -21.15 -3.04
N LEU A 23 -7.24 -22.00 -3.36
CA LEU A 23 -7.41 -22.57 -4.71
C LEU A 23 -7.87 -21.53 -5.74
N ALA A 24 -8.60 -20.51 -5.32
CA ALA A 24 -9.08 -19.42 -6.17
C ALA A 24 -8.09 -18.26 -6.30
N TYR A 25 -7.07 -18.19 -5.45
CA TYR A 25 -6.03 -17.18 -5.49
C TYR A 25 -5.05 -17.52 -6.63
N SER A 26 -4.82 -16.58 -7.54
CA SER A 26 -3.88 -16.74 -8.66
C SER A 26 -2.59 -15.98 -8.41
N ASP A 27 -2.70 -14.68 -8.22
CA ASP A 27 -1.62 -13.74 -7.98
C ASP A 27 -2.17 -12.46 -7.35
N SER A 28 -1.28 -11.63 -6.80
CA SER A 28 -1.65 -10.38 -6.10
C SER A 28 -2.34 -9.39 -7.03
N ALA A 29 -1.85 -9.19 -8.26
CA ALA A 29 -2.42 -8.22 -9.19
C ALA A 29 -3.84 -8.58 -9.62
N ARG A 30 -4.07 -9.85 -10.00
CA ARG A 30 -5.41 -10.35 -10.37
C ARG A 30 -6.38 -10.37 -9.20
N PHE A 31 -5.88 -10.61 -7.98
CA PHE A 31 -6.72 -10.52 -6.78
C PHE A 31 -7.27 -9.11 -6.61
N TRP A 32 -6.42 -8.08 -6.65
CA TRP A 32 -6.84 -6.70 -6.46
C TRP A 32 -7.71 -6.17 -7.61
N GLU A 33 -7.39 -6.50 -8.87
CA GLU A 33 -8.26 -6.16 -9.99
C GLU A 33 -9.67 -6.73 -9.81
N ARG A 34 -9.80 -8.03 -9.47
CA ARG A 34 -11.10 -8.64 -9.21
C ARG A 34 -11.84 -8.01 -8.02
N ASN A 35 -11.10 -7.58 -6.99
CA ASN A 35 -11.65 -6.93 -5.82
C ASN A 35 -12.34 -5.60 -6.20
N TYR A 36 -11.61 -4.71 -6.86
CA TYR A 36 -12.14 -3.41 -7.29
C TYR A 36 -13.19 -3.52 -8.39
N ALA A 37 -13.04 -4.41 -9.35
CA ALA A 37 -14.01 -4.64 -10.42
C ALA A 37 -15.39 -5.10 -9.90
N ARG A 38 -15.42 -5.71 -8.70
CA ARG A 38 -16.67 -6.10 -8.01
C ARG A 38 -17.22 -5.01 -7.08
N GLY A 39 -16.65 -3.83 -7.09
CA GLY A 39 -17.07 -2.71 -6.25
C GLY A 39 -16.61 -2.79 -4.80
N ALA A 40 -15.62 -3.63 -4.48
CA ALA A 40 -15.00 -3.62 -3.16
C ALA A 40 -14.03 -2.43 -3.02
N THR A 41 -13.60 -2.18 -1.79
CA THR A 41 -12.73 -1.05 -1.42
C THR A 41 -11.30 -1.49 -1.17
N SER A 42 -10.41 -0.53 -0.91
CA SER A 42 -9.02 -0.75 -0.48
C SER A 42 -8.90 -1.39 0.92
N GLY A 43 -10.03 -1.76 1.54
CA GLY A 43 -10.07 -2.39 2.85
C GLY A 43 -10.11 -1.40 4.02
N SER A 44 -10.30 -1.96 5.23
CA SER A 44 -10.49 -1.18 6.45
C SER A 44 -9.30 -0.27 6.81
N GLY A 45 -8.10 -0.64 6.38
CA GLY A 45 -6.89 0.18 6.59
C GLY A 45 -6.99 1.56 5.94
N SER A 46 -7.64 1.65 4.78
CA SER A 46 -7.77 2.90 4.01
C SER A 46 -9.04 3.69 4.33
N TYR A 47 -9.77 3.36 5.41
CA TYR A 47 -11.02 4.01 5.81
C TYR A 47 -11.08 4.37 7.29
N GLY A 48 -11.93 5.35 7.64
CA GLY A 48 -12.22 5.77 9.01
C GLY A 48 -10.98 6.18 9.80
N ALA A 49 -10.96 5.87 11.09
CA ALA A 49 -9.92 6.32 12.01
C ALA A 49 -8.49 5.88 11.63
N LEU A 50 -8.33 4.73 10.95
CA LEU A 50 -7.03 4.28 10.45
C LEU A 50 -6.53 5.18 9.32
N ALA A 51 -7.39 5.49 8.35
CA ALA A 51 -7.06 6.39 7.26
C ALA A 51 -6.75 7.80 7.76
N GLU A 52 -7.56 8.33 8.66
CA GLU A 52 -7.34 9.64 9.30
C GLU A 52 -6.02 9.70 10.07
N GLY A 53 -5.71 8.64 10.84
CA GLY A 53 -4.46 8.55 11.58
C GLY A 53 -3.23 8.53 10.66
N LYS A 54 -3.30 7.75 9.58
CA LYS A 54 -2.24 7.74 8.55
C LYS A 54 -2.07 9.11 7.89
N SER A 55 -3.17 9.75 7.53
CA SER A 55 -3.12 11.08 6.89
C SER A 55 -2.53 12.14 7.81
N ARG A 56 -2.84 12.15 9.09
CA ARG A 56 -2.22 13.08 10.05
C ARG A 56 -0.71 12.95 10.08
N PHE A 57 -0.19 11.71 10.15
CA PHE A 57 1.25 11.46 10.12
C PHE A 57 1.87 11.93 8.81
N LEU A 58 1.33 11.50 7.68
CA LEU A 58 1.86 11.79 6.35
C LEU A 58 1.80 13.28 6.01
N ASN A 59 0.70 13.96 6.30
CA ASN A 59 0.58 15.41 6.07
C ASN A 59 1.58 16.20 6.93
N THR A 60 1.85 15.74 8.16
CA THR A 60 2.88 16.35 9.01
C THR A 60 4.27 16.14 8.44
N LEU A 61 4.58 14.92 7.97
CA LEU A 61 5.86 14.61 7.32
C LEU A 61 6.06 15.43 6.03
N VAL A 62 5.04 15.50 5.17
CA VAL A 62 5.06 16.27 3.92
C VAL A 62 5.37 17.74 4.19
N ARG A 63 4.71 18.35 5.18
CA ARG A 63 4.98 19.73 5.58
C ARG A 63 6.37 19.90 6.21
N GLY A 64 6.73 19.01 7.13
CA GLY A 64 8.00 19.10 7.87
C GLY A 64 9.24 18.96 6.97
N HIS A 65 9.15 18.15 5.93
CA HIS A 65 10.24 17.95 4.96
C HIS A 65 10.10 18.84 3.72
N ALA A 66 9.13 19.77 3.66
CA ALA A 66 8.84 20.62 2.50
C ALA A 66 8.74 19.81 1.19
N VAL A 67 8.03 18.67 1.24
CA VAL A 67 7.81 17.79 0.09
C VAL A 67 6.92 18.49 -0.93
N ARG A 68 7.33 18.53 -2.19
CA ARG A 68 6.59 19.18 -3.29
C ARG A 68 5.95 18.20 -4.25
N SER A 69 6.40 16.95 -4.23
CA SER A 69 5.86 15.89 -5.09
C SER A 69 5.83 14.55 -4.37
N VAL A 70 4.76 13.80 -4.59
CA VAL A 70 4.53 12.48 -4.00
C VAL A 70 4.21 11.49 -5.11
N ILE A 71 4.80 10.30 -5.07
CA ILE A 71 4.41 9.15 -5.87
C ILE A 71 4.02 8.00 -4.94
N GLU A 72 2.89 7.38 -5.20
CA GLU A 72 2.40 6.26 -4.38
C GLU A 72 2.23 5.00 -5.23
N PHE A 73 2.82 3.92 -4.77
CA PHE A 73 2.66 2.60 -5.36
C PHE A 73 1.56 1.84 -4.60
N GLY A 74 0.47 1.51 -5.30
CA GLY A 74 -0.73 0.92 -4.71
C GLY A 74 -1.70 1.99 -4.17
N CYS A 75 -2.07 2.98 -5.00
CA CYS A 75 -2.98 4.08 -4.60
C CYS A 75 -4.42 3.62 -4.31
N GLY A 76 -4.79 2.41 -4.71
CA GLY A 76 -6.09 1.80 -4.48
C GLY A 76 -7.25 2.63 -5.06
N ASP A 77 -8.35 2.73 -4.32
CA ASP A 77 -9.55 3.48 -4.71
C ASP A 77 -9.46 5.00 -4.45
N GLY A 78 -8.30 5.47 -3.97
CA GLY A 78 -8.04 6.87 -3.67
C GLY A 78 -8.72 7.39 -2.39
N ASN A 79 -9.33 6.53 -1.57
CA ASN A 79 -9.96 7.00 -0.33
C ASN A 79 -8.93 7.56 0.66
N GLN A 80 -7.78 6.91 0.83
CA GLN A 80 -6.68 7.41 1.65
C GLN A 80 -6.16 8.76 1.12
N LEU A 81 -6.02 8.88 -0.20
CA LEU A 81 -5.56 10.11 -0.86
C LEU A 81 -6.52 11.30 -0.64
N SER A 82 -7.83 11.04 -0.49
CA SER A 82 -8.80 12.12 -0.26
C SER A 82 -8.59 12.87 1.08
N LEU A 83 -7.77 12.32 1.98
CA LEU A 83 -7.41 12.92 3.26
C LEU A 83 -6.00 13.54 3.26
N ALA A 84 -5.34 13.58 2.09
CA ALA A 84 -3.95 13.97 1.96
C ALA A 84 -3.78 15.40 1.43
N ASP A 85 -2.82 16.13 1.99
CA ASP A 85 -2.41 17.48 1.59
C ASP A 85 -1.15 17.43 0.72
N TYR A 86 -1.19 16.67 -0.39
CA TYR A 86 -0.02 16.51 -1.27
C TYR A 86 -0.04 17.58 -2.39
N PRO A 87 1.07 18.38 -2.55
CA PRO A 87 1.09 19.45 -3.55
C PRO A 87 0.97 18.97 -5.00
N ARG A 88 1.69 17.90 -5.33
CA ARG A 88 1.58 17.14 -6.59
C ARG A 88 1.63 15.67 -6.29
N TYR A 89 0.82 14.90 -6.99
CA TYR A 89 0.67 13.49 -6.71
C TYR A 89 0.58 12.65 -7.99
N VAL A 90 1.29 11.53 -7.96
CA VAL A 90 1.19 10.46 -8.96
C VAL A 90 0.81 9.17 -8.23
N GLY A 91 -0.34 8.61 -8.56
CA GLY A 91 -0.79 7.31 -8.07
C GLY A 91 -0.56 6.20 -9.09
N LEU A 92 0.05 5.12 -8.65
CA LEU A 92 0.26 3.90 -9.41
C LEU A 92 -0.53 2.76 -8.77
N ASP A 93 -1.21 1.94 -9.57
CA ASP A 93 -1.86 0.72 -9.09
C ASP A 93 -1.86 -0.37 -10.17
N VAL A 94 -1.83 -1.63 -9.77
CA VAL A 94 -1.92 -2.79 -10.68
C VAL A 94 -3.33 -3.00 -11.23
N SER A 95 -4.34 -2.41 -10.58
CA SER A 95 -5.75 -2.55 -10.93
C SER A 95 -6.23 -1.41 -11.82
N ARG A 96 -6.68 -1.76 -13.03
CA ARG A 96 -7.37 -0.82 -13.93
C ARG A 96 -8.63 -0.23 -13.30
N SER A 97 -9.34 -1.06 -12.53
CA SER A 97 -10.56 -0.64 -11.83
C SER A 97 -10.26 0.38 -10.74
N ALA A 98 -9.17 0.21 -9.97
CA ALA A 98 -8.70 1.18 -8.98
C ALA A 98 -8.32 2.51 -9.64
N ILE A 99 -7.52 2.48 -10.72
CA ILE A 99 -7.15 3.67 -11.48
C ILE A 99 -8.40 4.42 -12.00
N ALA A 100 -9.39 3.71 -12.55
CA ALA A 100 -10.62 4.33 -13.00
C ALA A 100 -11.44 4.95 -11.85
N LEU A 101 -11.40 4.38 -10.63
CA LEU A 101 -12.00 4.98 -9.43
C LEU A 101 -11.30 6.30 -9.06
N CYS A 102 -9.97 6.30 -9.02
CA CYS A 102 -9.17 7.49 -8.73
C CYS A 102 -9.39 8.60 -9.77
N GLN A 103 -9.35 8.29 -11.05
CA GLN A 103 -9.60 9.26 -12.13
C GLN A 103 -10.96 9.94 -11.99
N ARG A 104 -12.01 9.19 -11.63
CA ARG A 104 -13.34 9.78 -11.38
C ARG A 104 -13.37 10.62 -10.10
N ARG A 105 -12.75 10.14 -9.03
CA ARG A 105 -12.77 10.82 -7.71
C ARG A 105 -12.04 12.15 -7.74
N PHE A 106 -10.96 12.25 -8.53
CA PHE A 106 -10.09 13.42 -8.60
C PHE A 106 -10.11 14.10 -9.99
N ALA A 107 -11.23 13.97 -10.72
CA ALA A 107 -11.37 14.49 -12.08
C ALA A 107 -11.09 16.02 -12.19
N ASP A 108 -11.43 16.76 -11.14
CA ASP A 108 -11.28 18.22 -11.09
C ASP A 108 -9.98 18.68 -10.40
N ASP A 109 -9.10 17.75 -10.02
CA ASP A 109 -7.84 18.09 -9.34
C ASP A 109 -6.64 17.95 -10.30
N PRO A 110 -6.14 19.07 -10.87
CA PRO A 110 -5.05 19.04 -11.85
C PRO A 110 -3.70 18.65 -11.26
N ALA A 111 -3.57 18.58 -9.93
CA ALA A 111 -2.34 18.20 -9.24
C ALA A 111 -2.21 16.68 -9.09
N LYS A 112 -3.20 15.89 -9.49
CA LYS A 112 -3.23 14.44 -9.33
C LYS A 112 -3.26 13.71 -10.67
N SER A 113 -2.41 12.71 -10.82
CA SER A 113 -2.34 11.84 -12.00
C SER A 113 -2.29 10.38 -11.60
N PHE A 114 -2.89 9.50 -12.41
CA PHE A 114 -3.02 8.08 -12.08
C PHE A 114 -2.63 7.23 -13.28
N PHE A 115 -1.80 6.20 -13.03
CA PHE A 115 -1.29 5.32 -14.07
C PHE A 115 -1.36 3.86 -13.65
N LEU A 116 -1.63 3.00 -14.62
CA LEU A 116 -1.54 1.56 -14.42
C LEU A 116 -0.08 1.17 -14.23
N TYR A 117 0.19 0.38 -13.18
CA TYR A 117 1.51 -0.15 -12.88
C TYR A 117 1.55 -1.65 -13.20
N ASP A 118 2.53 -2.05 -13.98
CA ASP A 118 2.87 -3.44 -14.22
C ASP A 118 4.37 -3.62 -13.99
N GLY A 119 4.73 -4.25 -12.88
CA GLY A 119 6.12 -4.45 -12.49
C GLY A 119 6.97 -5.22 -13.51
N THR A 120 6.33 -5.99 -14.40
CA THR A 120 7.04 -6.79 -15.41
C THR A 120 7.54 -5.97 -16.60
N CYS A 121 6.90 -4.83 -16.88
CA CYS A 121 7.26 -3.96 -18.00
C CYS A 121 7.54 -2.50 -17.59
N PHE A 122 7.42 -2.17 -16.31
CA PHE A 122 7.71 -0.82 -15.81
C PHE A 122 9.20 -0.51 -15.92
N THR A 123 9.52 0.53 -16.68
CA THR A 123 10.88 1.05 -16.83
C THR A 123 10.84 2.56 -16.92
N ASP A 124 11.50 3.26 -16.01
CA ASP A 124 11.56 4.73 -15.96
C ASP A 124 13.01 5.24 -16.02
N ARG A 125 13.61 5.19 -17.22
CA ARG A 125 14.96 5.71 -17.44
C ARG A 125 15.04 7.23 -17.48
N ALA A 126 13.92 7.88 -17.79
CA ALA A 126 13.86 9.34 -17.90
C ALA A 126 13.52 10.02 -16.57
N GLY A 127 13.20 9.26 -15.50
CA GLY A 127 12.84 9.79 -14.19
C GLY A 127 11.48 10.51 -14.17
N MET A 128 10.56 10.11 -15.04
CA MET A 128 9.21 10.69 -15.11
C MET A 128 8.34 10.29 -13.91
N PHE A 129 8.57 9.08 -13.39
CA PHE A 129 7.88 8.53 -12.22
C PHE A 129 8.74 8.65 -10.96
N THR A 130 9.35 9.83 -10.75
CA THR A 130 10.11 10.15 -9.54
C THR A 130 9.52 11.33 -8.81
N ALA A 131 9.59 11.31 -7.48
CA ALA A 131 9.05 12.36 -6.61
C ALA A 131 9.96 12.60 -5.40
N ASP A 132 9.76 13.72 -4.69
CA ASP A 132 10.47 13.98 -3.43
C ASP A 132 10.22 12.86 -2.41
N LEU A 133 8.98 12.35 -2.37
CA LEU A 133 8.53 11.28 -1.49
C LEU A 133 7.88 10.15 -2.30
N ALA A 134 8.36 8.92 -2.12
CA ALA A 134 7.67 7.72 -2.60
C ALA A 134 6.94 7.02 -1.42
N LEU A 135 5.70 6.58 -1.67
CA LEU A 135 4.82 5.98 -0.67
C LEU A 135 4.43 4.55 -1.03
N SER A 136 4.32 3.71 -0.01
CA SER A 136 3.71 2.39 -0.05
C SER A 136 2.88 2.20 1.22
N LEU A 137 1.55 2.26 1.11
CA LEU A 137 0.64 2.21 2.24
C LEU A 137 -0.24 0.96 2.19
N ASP A 138 -0.06 0.05 3.13
CA ASP A 138 -0.81 -1.22 3.20
C ASP A 138 -0.60 -2.15 1.97
N VAL A 139 0.52 -2.06 1.26
CA VAL A 139 0.78 -2.84 0.03
C VAL A 139 1.75 -4.00 0.26
N VAL A 140 2.86 -3.78 0.96
CA VAL A 140 3.98 -4.73 1.04
C VAL A 140 3.54 -6.13 1.47
N TYR A 141 2.67 -6.25 2.45
CA TYR A 141 2.16 -7.54 2.90
C TYR A 141 1.11 -8.18 1.96
N HIS A 142 0.73 -7.49 0.87
CA HIS A 142 -0.11 -8.03 -0.19
C HIS A 142 0.70 -8.55 -1.41
N LEU A 143 2.01 -8.35 -1.41
CA LEU A 143 2.91 -8.88 -2.43
C LEU A 143 3.34 -10.30 -2.03
N THR A 144 2.51 -11.29 -2.37
CA THR A 144 2.71 -12.66 -1.90
C THR A 144 3.83 -13.40 -2.65
N GLU A 145 4.13 -12.99 -3.90
CA GLU A 145 5.18 -13.53 -4.74
C GLU A 145 6.52 -12.84 -4.45
N ASP A 146 7.61 -13.61 -4.32
CA ASP A 146 8.92 -13.05 -3.99
C ASP A 146 9.45 -12.11 -5.09
N THR A 147 9.33 -12.49 -6.36
CA THR A 147 9.76 -11.67 -7.49
C THR A 147 8.99 -10.37 -7.62
N VAL A 148 7.68 -10.38 -7.32
CA VAL A 148 6.83 -9.18 -7.32
C VAL A 148 7.25 -8.26 -6.19
N PHE A 149 7.47 -8.79 -5.00
CA PHE A 149 7.93 -8.06 -3.83
C PHE A 149 9.28 -7.36 -4.09
N GLU A 150 10.28 -8.09 -4.60
CA GLU A 150 11.61 -7.56 -4.89
C GLU A 150 11.58 -6.47 -5.97
N THR A 151 10.87 -6.74 -7.07
CA THR A 151 10.69 -5.77 -8.16
C THR A 151 9.98 -4.51 -7.68
N TYR A 152 8.92 -4.68 -6.90
CA TYR A 152 8.15 -3.57 -6.34
C TYR A 152 9.00 -2.67 -5.46
N LEU A 153 9.75 -3.23 -4.50
CA LEU A 153 10.61 -2.45 -3.62
C LEU A 153 11.72 -1.75 -4.41
N THR A 154 12.33 -2.42 -5.39
CA THR A 154 13.31 -1.80 -6.28
C THR A 154 12.75 -0.57 -6.98
N HIS A 155 11.54 -0.66 -7.55
CA HIS A 155 10.88 0.46 -8.23
C HIS A 155 10.47 1.56 -7.24
N LEU A 156 9.96 1.21 -6.06
CA LEU A 156 9.57 2.17 -5.03
C LEU A 156 10.76 3.03 -4.59
N PHE A 157 11.90 2.40 -4.31
CA PHE A 157 13.11 3.11 -3.89
C PHE A 157 13.77 3.89 -5.03
N ALA A 158 13.66 3.42 -6.27
CA ALA A 158 14.11 4.17 -7.44
C ALA A 158 13.25 5.43 -7.70
N ALA A 159 11.97 5.39 -7.37
CA ALA A 159 11.03 6.51 -7.56
C ALA A 159 11.20 7.63 -6.51
N GLY A 160 11.71 7.33 -5.32
CA GLY A 160 11.99 8.33 -4.29
C GLY A 160 13.24 9.15 -4.59
N ARG A 161 13.16 10.47 -4.53
CA ARG A 161 14.34 11.34 -4.67
C ARG A 161 14.98 11.64 -3.32
N ARG A 162 14.20 11.76 -2.27
CA ARG A 162 14.64 12.18 -0.92
C ARG A 162 14.13 11.28 0.17
N LEU A 163 12.86 10.88 0.08
CA LEU A 163 12.14 10.13 1.10
C LEU A 163 11.43 8.92 0.49
N VAL A 164 11.42 7.81 1.23
CA VAL A 164 10.51 6.69 1.02
C VAL A 164 9.80 6.40 2.33
N VAL A 165 8.49 6.27 2.31
CA VAL A 165 7.71 5.85 3.48
C VAL A 165 6.93 4.58 3.15
N ILE A 166 7.13 3.57 3.96
CA ILE A 166 6.39 2.31 3.92
C ILE A 166 5.54 2.21 5.17
N TYR A 167 4.23 2.02 5.01
CA TYR A 167 3.32 1.64 6.09
C TYR A 167 2.95 0.18 5.93
N SER A 168 3.50 -0.67 6.77
CA SER A 168 3.35 -2.12 6.70
C SER A 168 3.71 -2.80 8.02
N THR A 169 3.37 -4.09 8.15
CA THR A 169 3.99 -4.98 9.13
C THR A 169 5.41 -5.30 8.70
N ASN A 170 6.31 -5.54 9.66
CA ASN A 170 7.71 -5.92 9.41
C ASN A 170 8.08 -7.14 10.27
N GLU A 171 7.28 -8.17 10.20
CA GLU A 171 7.44 -9.43 10.94
C GLU A 171 6.90 -10.60 10.11
N GLU A 172 7.39 -11.81 10.38
CA GLU A 172 6.83 -13.03 9.78
C GLU A 172 5.59 -13.44 10.58
N ILE A 173 4.43 -13.54 9.91
CA ILE A 173 3.17 -14.00 10.52
C ILE A 173 2.63 -15.15 9.68
N SER A 174 2.37 -16.29 10.34
CA SER A 174 1.73 -17.46 9.74
C SER A 174 0.20 -17.37 9.80
N ASP A 175 -0.48 -18.28 9.08
CA ASP A 175 -1.95 -18.43 9.05
C ASP A 175 -2.74 -17.19 8.62
N THR A 176 -2.23 -16.50 7.62
CA THR A 176 -2.88 -15.35 7.00
C THR A 176 -3.77 -15.76 5.82
N ALA A 177 -4.61 -14.83 5.35
CA ALA A 177 -5.39 -15.00 4.13
C ALA A 177 -4.45 -15.20 2.92
N PRO A 178 -4.87 -15.91 1.85
CA PRO A 178 -4.01 -16.22 0.69
C PRO A 178 -3.40 -14.98 0.00
N HIS A 179 -4.05 -13.84 0.09
CA HIS A 179 -3.60 -12.55 -0.47
C HIS A 179 -2.77 -11.72 0.53
N VAL A 180 -2.34 -12.31 1.65
CA VAL A 180 -1.53 -11.65 2.67
C VAL A 180 -0.34 -12.53 3.01
N ARG A 181 0.84 -11.96 2.89
CA ARG A 181 2.10 -12.55 3.33
C ARG A 181 2.93 -11.48 4.04
N HIS A 182 2.97 -11.57 5.34
CA HIS A 182 3.82 -10.70 6.15
C HIS A 182 5.29 -11.11 5.99
N ARG A 183 6.18 -10.11 5.93
CA ARG A 183 7.62 -10.31 5.75
C ARG A 183 8.40 -9.36 6.64
N HIS A 184 9.55 -9.79 7.08
CA HIS A 184 10.56 -8.91 7.65
C HIS A 184 11.32 -8.24 6.49
N PHE A 185 10.81 -7.11 5.99
CA PHE A 185 11.26 -6.50 4.74
C PHE A 185 12.47 -5.56 4.90
N THR A 186 12.73 -5.03 6.11
CA THR A 186 13.82 -4.07 6.35
C THR A 186 15.21 -4.63 6.03
N PRO A 187 15.56 -5.90 6.34
CA PRO A 187 16.88 -6.44 5.94
C PRO A 187 17.05 -6.55 4.43
N TRP A 188 15.96 -6.84 3.69
CA TRP A 188 16.02 -6.86 2.25
C TRP A 188 16.34 -5.47 1.67
N ILE A 189 15.71 -4.41 2.20
CA ILE A 189 15.97 -3.03 1.80
C ILE A 189 17.41 -2.65 2.11
N GLU A 190 17.92 -2.96 3.31
CA GLU A 190 19.29 -2.69 3.72
C GLU A 190 20.30 -3.31 2.75
N ALA A 191 20.04 -4.54 2.32
CA ALA A 191 20.94 -5.26 1.41
C ALA A 191 20.84 -4.81 -0.06
N ASN A 192 19.67 -4.36 -0.53
CA ASN A 192 19.39 -4.18 -1.95
C ASN A 192 19.14 -2.72 -2.38
N CYS A 193 18.98 -1.79 -1.43
CA CYS A 193 18.76 -0.37 -1.71
C CYS A 193 19.89 0.49 -1.13
N PRO A 194 21.13 0.37 -1.62
CA PRO A 194 22.26 1.17 -1.13
C PRO A 194 21.99 2.67 -1.36
N GLY A 195 22.40 3.51 -0.43
CA GLY A 195 22.15 4.95 -0.48
C GLY A 195 20.82 5.37 0.16
N TRP A 196 20.12 4.43 0.85
CA TRP A 196 18.95 4.71 1.66
C TRP A 196 19.18 4.27 3.10
N ALA A 197 18.85 5.12 4.06
CA ALA A 197 18.91 4.80 5.49
C ALA A 197 17.53 4.83 6.12
N LEU A 198 17.20 3.84 6.96
CA LEU A 198 16.03 3.88 7.83
C LEU A 198 16.30 4.91 8.94
N THR A 199 15.61 6.05 8.89
CA THR A 199 15.80 7.17 9.85
C THR A 199 14.71 7.24 10.91
N GLY A 200 13.59 6.56 10.70
CA GLY A 200 12.51 6.56 11.69
C GLY A 200 11.56 5.38 11.56
N VAL A 201 11.10 4.90 12.71
CA VAL A 201 9.97 3.97 12.80
C VAL A 201 8.95 4.57 13.75
N THR A 202 7.73 4.79 13.27
CA THR A 202 6.63 5.35 14.06
C THR A 202 5.46 4.39 14.08
N ARG A 203 4.93 4.13 15.26
CA ARG A 203 3.77 3.24 15.43
C ARG A 203 2.57 3.72 14.63
N GLY A 204 1.86 2.77 14.05
CA GLY A 204 0.62 3.01 13.35
C GLY A 204 -0.49 3.56 14.25
N PRO A 205 -1.55 4.14 13.66
CA PRO A 205 -2.59 4.86 14.40
C PRO A 205 -3.45 3.98 15.32
N SER A 206 -3.38 2.66 15.21
CA SER A 206 -4.13 1.73 16.06
C SER A 206 -3.34 0.43 16.25
N PRO A 207 -2.43 0.35 17.23
CA PRO A 207 -1.60 -0.84 17.47
C PRO A 207 -2.42 -2.10 17.79
N ASP A 208 -3.64 -1.95 18.33
CA ASP A 208 -4.51 -3.08 18.68
C ASP A 208 -5.26 -3.65 17.46
N ARG A 209 -5.38 -2.89 16.36
CA ARG A 209 -6.14 -3.28 15.16
C ARG A 209 -5.28 -3.46 13.92
N ALA A 210 -4.19 -2.72 13.82
CA ALA A 210 -3.24 -2.81 12.72
C ALA A 210 -1.83 -2.96 13.32
N ARG A 211 -1.17 -4.07 13.01
CA ARG A 211 0.23 -4.31 13.41
C ARG A 211 1.23 -3.59 12.48
N ALA A 212 0.73 -2.65 11.67
CA ALA A 212 1.54 -1.92 10.72
C ALA A 212 2.08 -0.63 11.34
N ASP A 213 3.34 -0.34 11.05
CA ASP A 213 4.06 0.84 11.46
C ASP A 213 4.54 1.64 10.23
N PHE A 214 4.90 2.90 10.43
CA PHE A 214 5.55 3.71 9.40
C PHE A 214 7.07 3.54 9.49
N PHE A 215 7.67 3.18 8.37
CA PHE A 215 9.11 3.10 8.19
C PHE A 215 9.52 4.23 7.25
N VAL A 216 10.32 5.16 7.75
CA VAL A 216 10.79 6.35 7.01
C VAL A 216 12.24 6.12 6.61
N TYR A 217 12.50 6.19 5.31
CA TYR A 217 13.84 6.11 4.74
C TYR A 217 14.22 7.45 4.12
N GLU A 218 15.45 7.86 4.33
CA GLU A 218 16.04 9.04 3.72
C GLU A 218 17.20 8.66 2.82
N ARG A 219 17.32 9.38 1.71
CA ARG A 219 18.43 9.21 0.78
C ARG A 219 19.68 9.83 1.38
N GLN A 220 20.78 9.07 1.34
CA GLN A 220 22.10 9.47 1.82
C GLN A 220 22.92 10.15 0.72
#